data_09afd1f75cdb4468cc4f0097b76002bf
#
_entry.id   09afd1f75cdb4468cc4f0097b76002bf
#
_cell.length_a   1.000
_cell.length_b   1.000
_cell.length_c   1.000
_cell.angle_alpha   90.00
_cell.angle_beta   90.00
_cell.angle_gamma   90.00
#
_symmetry.space_group_name_H-M   'P 1'
#
loop_
_entity.id
_entity.type
_entity.pdbx_description
1 polymer ?
#
loop_
_entity_poly.entity_id
_entity_poly.type
_entity_poly.pdbx_seq_one_letter_code
_entity_poly.pdbx_strand_id
1 'polypeptide(L)'
;PNSDPNYWCDELNRFINYYSPKECLFQLHNLSYTLQEIESKWDVHRALVRVNHYSKNPFQTIAYQNELFQKVFQFQTMLSPIEQLNLVTQNELRVSYVYMLQYIYDHKVDILRNIDVPQVIDDIHHLTLTSNSVRQLNVVNNYSYYQGKHESLYSICNECGFMGGKRLLKERLLYPIIDTDELTKRYTKIEVCQKDEFYQRIRRNMSKIHDLDKSLRKMGLGMIEPGEFLQLKVSYEFVNRVLAELDSHPELLQL
;
A
#
# COMPACT_ATOMS: atom_id res chain seq x y z
N PRO A 1 -3.56 -7.78 -21.71
CA PRO A 1 -2.46 -8.74 -21.59
C PRO A 1 -1.22 -8.11 -22.17
N ASN A 2 -0.33 -7.60 -21.28
CA ASN A 2 0.94 -7.05 -21.69
C ASN A 2 1.84 -8.20 -22.15
N SER A 3 2.37 -8.07 -23.36
CA SER A 3 3.27 -9.06 -23.99
C SER A 3 4.71 -9.03 -23.44
N ASP A 4 5.01 -8.15 -22.49
CA ASP A 4 6.33 -8.05 -21.87
C ASP A 4 6.48 -9.12 -20.77
N PRO A 5 7.42 -10.08 -20.91
CA PRO A 5 7.63 -11.14 -19.93
C PRO A 5 8.14 -10.63 -18.58
N ASN A 6 8.62 -9.39 -18.49
CA ASN A 6 9.10 -8.77 -17.25
C ASN A 6 8.06 -7.90 -16.55
N TYR A 7 6.91 -7.69 -17.16
CA TYR A 7 5.86 -6.82 -16.62
C TYR A 7 5.51 -7.15 -15.14
N TRP A 8 5.36 -8.41 -14.82
CA TRP A 8 5.05 -8.84 -13.45
C TRP A 8 6.16 -8.51 -12.44
N CYS A 9 7.43 -8.50 -12.87
CA CYS A 9 8.54 -8.11 -12.03
C CYS A 9 8.50 -6.62 -11.71
N ASP A 10 8.14 -5.80 -12.68
CA ASP A 10 8.03 -4.35 -12.51
C ASP A 10 6.85 -4.00 -11.61
N GLU A 11 5.71 -4.66 -11.78
CA GLU A 11 4.55 -4.51 -10.89
C GLU A 11 4.88 -4.91 -9.45
N LEU A 12 5.56 -6.03 -9.25
CA LEU A 12 5.98 -6.46 -7.92
C LEU A 12 6.95 -5.47 -7.28
N ASN A 13 7.92 -4.95 -8.02
CA ASN A 13 8.85 -3.92 -7.54
C ASN A 13 8.10 -2.64 -7.15
N ARG A 14 7.14 -2.21 -7.97
CA ARG A 14 6.30 -1.05 -7.71
C ARG A 14 5.51 -1.23 -6.41
N PHE A 15 4.88 -2.38 -6.25
CA PHE A 15 4.13 -2.75 -5.05
C PHE A 15 5.02 -2.75 -3.79
N ILE A 16 6.18 -3.38 -3.85
CA ILE A 16 7.14 -3.42 -2.74
C ILE A 16 7.62 -2.01 -2.36
N ASN A 17 7.95 -1.19 -3.34
CA ASN A 17 8.38 0.19 -3.11
C ASN A 17 7.29 1.06 -2.50
N TYR A 18 6.04 0.85 -2.91
CA TYR A 18 4.89 1.58 -2.39
C TYR A 18 4.56 1.20 -0.95
N TYR A 19 4.30 -0.09 -0.72
CA TYR A 19 3.87 -0.57 0.59
C TYR A 19 5.00 -0.70 1.60
N SER A 20 6.23 -0.84 1.15
CA SER A 20 7.43 -1.09 1.98
C SER A 20 7.15 -2.17 3.04
N PRO A 21 6.78 -3.39 2.62
CA PRO A 21 6.34 -4.44 3.51
C PRO A 21 7.44 -4.79 4.51
N LYS A 22 7.06 -5.22 5.73
CA LYS A 22 7.99 -5.68 6.76
C LYS A 22 8.37 -7.15 6.57
N GLU A 23 7.51 -7.90 5.92
CA GLU A 23 7.70 -9.33 5.66
C GLU A 23 7.18 -9.65 4.26
N CYS A 24 7.94 -10.44 3.52
CA CYS A 24 7.62 -10.90 2.18
C CYS A 24 7.66 -12.44 2.15
N LEU A 25 6.58 -13.03 1.67
CA LEU A 25 6.45 -14.47 1.51
C LEU A 25 6.54 -14.81 0.02
N PHE A 26 7.63 -15.45 -0.39
CA PHE A 26 7.80 -15.90 -1.77
C PHE A 26 7.51 -17.39 -1.89
N GLN A 27 6.61 -17.73 -2.80
CA GLN A 27 6.38 -19.12 -3.21
C GLN A 27 6.95 -19.32 -4.60
N LEU A 28 7.93 -20.19 -4.70
CA LEU A 28 8.57 -20.49 -5.96
C LEU A 28 8.08 -21.86 -6.49
N HIS A 29 7.46 -21.82 -7.66
CA HIS A 29 7.06 -23.02 -8.38
C HIS A 29 7.91 -23.13 -9.65
N ASN A 30 8.67 -24.22 -9.78
CA ASN A 30 9.57 -24.48 -10.92
C ASN A 30 10.64 -23.38 -11.17
N LEU A 31 10.92 -22.55 -10.18
CA LEU A 31 11.95 -21.53 -10.23
C LEU A 31 12.94 -21.77 -9.08
N SER A 32 14.22 -21.70 -9.38
CA SER A 32 15.31 -21.88 -8.42
C SER A 32 16.02 -20.54 -8.16
N TYR A 33 15.31 -19.59 -7.54
CA TYR A 33 15.97 -18.38 -7.05
C TYR A 33 16.52 -18.60 -5.64
N THR A 34 17.73 -18.15 -5.43
CA THR A 34 18.31 -18.05 -4.10
C THR A 34 17.76 -16.84 -3.37
N LEU A 35 17.83 -16.81 -2.04
CA LEU A 35 17.38 -15.69 -1.23
C LEU A 35 18.08 -14.39 -1.64
N GLN A 36 19.40 -14.46 -1.91
CA GLN A 36 20.19 -13.31 -2.35
C GLN A 36 19.74 -12.75 -3.72
N GLU A 37 19.39 -13.62 -4.65
CA GLU A 37 18.86 -13.21 -5.96
C GLU A 37 17.50 -12.54 -5.82
N ILE A 38 16.63 -13.04 -4.94
CA ILE A 38 15.33 -12.42 -4.64
C ILE A 38 15.54 -11.04 -4.03
N GLU A 39 16.38 -10.92 -3.02
CA GLU A 39 16.67 -9.65 -2.34
C GLU A 39 17.25 -8.60 -3.30
N SER A 40 18.18 -8.99 -4.16
CA SER A 40 18.78 -8.08 -5.13
C SER A 40 17.85 -7.68 -6.28
N LYS A 41 17.00 -8.63 -6.74
CA LYS A 41 16.11 -8.41 -7.88
C LYS A 41 14.94 -7.49 -7.54
N TRP A 42 14.39 -7.60 -6.31
CA TRP A 42 13.20 -6.86 -5.88
C TRP A 42 13.48 -5.85 -4.77
N ASP A 43 14.72 -5.59 -4.44
CA ASP A 43 15.16 -4.60 -3.43
C ASP A 43 14.44 -4.72 -2.07
N VAL A 44 14.26 -5.98 -1.63
CA VAL A 44 13.57 -6.30 -0.36
C VAL A 44 14.49 -6.39 0.85
N HIS A 45 15.67 -5.78 0.79
CA HIS A 45 16.72 -5.88 1.83
C HIS A 45 16.28 -5.49 3.25
N ARG A 46 15.17 -4.76 3.40
CA ARG A 46 14.63 -4.35 4.70
C ARG A 46 13.47 -5.20 5.19
N ALA A 47 12.97 -6.09 4.35
CA ALA A 47 11.89 -6.99 4.72
C ALA A 47 12.47 -8.32 5.18
N LEU A 48 11.78 -8.98 6.11
CA LEU A 48 12.05 -10.38 6.41
C LEU A 48 11.55 -11.22 5.23
N VAL A 49 12.49 -11.78 4.46
CA VAL A 49 12.14 -12.57 3.27
C VAL A 49 12.06 -14.05 3.65
N ARG A 50 10.92 -14.66 3.39
CA ARG A 50 10.73 -16.10 3.55
C ARG A 50 10.46 -16.72 2.18
N VAL A 51 11.29 -17.67 1.80
CA VAL A 51 11.17 -18.39 0.54
C VAL A 51 10.71 -19.82 0.80
N ASN A 52 9.64 -20.21 0.17
CA ASN A 52 9.14 -21.57 0.23
C ASN A 52 9.22 -22.21 -1.16
N HIS A 53 9.94 -23.32 -1.25
CA HIS A 53 10.05 -24.11 -2.47
C HIS A 53 8.99 -25.21 -2.49
N TYR A 54 8.21 -25.25 -3.53
CA TYR A 54 7.03 -26.05 -3.64
C TYR A 54 7.27 -27.35 -4.41
N SER A 55 6.94 -28.48 -3.82
CA SER A 55 6.81 -29.74 -4.58
C SER A 55 5.43 -30.39 -4.45
N LYS A 56 4.78 -30.34 -3.30
CA LYS A 56 3.38 -30.79 -3.10
C LYS A 56 2.82 -30.09 -1.86
N ASN A 57 1.82 -29.23 -2.03
CA ASN A 57 1.26 -28.53 -0.91
C ASN A 57 -0.27 -28.69 -0.88
N PRO A 58 -0.88 -28.94 0.29
CA PRO A 58 -2.32 -29.02 0.46
C PRO A 58 -3.07 -27.76 -0.01
N PHE A 59 -2.38 -26.62 -0.03
CA PHE A 59 -2.93 -25.33 -0.49
C PHE A 59 -3.39 -25.32 -1.96
N GLN A 60 -2.97 -26.30 -2.78
CA GLN A 60 -3.42 -26.44 -4.16
C GLN A 60 -4.78 -27.11 -4.29
N THR A 61 -5.27 -27.79 -3.24
CA THR A 61 -6.56 -28.47 -3.31
C THR A 61 -7.71 -27.48 -3.11
N ILE A 62 -8.68 -27.52 -4.02
CA ILE A 62 -9.87 -26.65 -4.00
C ILE A 62 -10.65 -26.83 -2.69
N ALA A 63 -10.72 -28.03 -2.16
CA ALA A 63 -11.39 -28.32 -0.90
C ALA A 63 -10.77 -27.53 0.26
N TYR A 64 -9.44 -27.57 0.40
CA TYR A 64 -8.71 -26.84 1.43
C TYR A 64 -8.88 -25.32 1.29
N GLN A 65 -8.78 -24.83 0.04
CA GLN A 65 -8.93 -23.40 -0.26
C GLN A 65 -10.32 -22.88 0.16
N ASN A 66 -11.37 -23.61 -0.20
CA ASN A 66 -12.74 -23.26 0.19
C ASN A 66 -12.93 -23.32 1.71
N GLU A 67 -12.37 -24.32 2.39
CA GLU A 67 -12.46 -24.43 3.85
C GLU A 67 -11.79 -23.24 4.54
N LEU A 68 -10.58 -22.85 4.11
CA LEU A 68 -9.86 -21.71 4.69
C LEU A 68 -10.59 -20.39 4.42
N PHE A 69 -11.02 -20.14 3.19
CA PHE A 69 -11.78 -18.94 2.86
C PHE A 69 -13.09 -18.86 3.64
N GLN A 70 -13.78 -19.99 3.83
CA GLN A 70 -14.99 -20.03 4.63
C GLN A 70 -14.73 -19.73 6.11
N LYS A 71 -13.61 -20.19 6.66
CA LYS A 71 -13.21 -19.86 8.05
C LYS A 71 -12.88 -18.39 8.22
N VAL A 72 -12.26 -17.76 7.23
CA VAL A 72 -11.82 -16.38 7.30
C VAL A 72 -12.98 -15.41 7.06
N PHE A 73 -13.72 -15.58 5.97
CA PHE A 73 -14.74 -14.62 5.52
C PHE A 73 -16.17 -14.95 5.98
N GLN A 74 -16.43 -16.18 6.42
CA GLN A 74 -17.73 -16.64 6.94
C GLN A 74 -18.90 -16.33 6.00
N PHE A 75 -18.72 -16.53 4.69
CA PHE A 75 -19.75 -16.28 3.68
C PHE A 75 -21.04 -17.07 3.97
N GLN A 76 -22.18 -16.38 3.88
CA GLN A 76 -23.51 -16.97 4.06
C GLN A 76 -24.27 -17.01 2.72
N THR A 77 -23.67 -17.63 1.69
CA THR A 77 -24.24 -17.71 0.35
C THR A 77 -24.24 -19.14 -0.16
N MET A 78 -25.00 -19.39 -1.23
CA MET A 78 -25.00 -20.70 -1.91
C MET A 78 -23.76 -20.91 -2.81
N LEU A 79 -23.02 -19.85 -3.11
CA LEU A 79 -21.80 -19.93 -3.89
C LEU A 79 -20.64 -20.44 -3.04
N SER A 80 -19.71 -21.17 -3.67
CA SER A 80 -18.47 -21.52 -3.00
C SER A 80 -17.66 -20.27 -2.64
N PRO A 81 -16.85 -20.28 -1.56
CA PRO A 81 -16.00 -19.15 -1.23
C PRO A 81 -15.09 -18.66 -2.36
N ILE A 82 -14.58 -19.58 -3.19
CA ILE A 82 -13.77 -19.23 -4.36
C ILE A 82 -14.58 -18.46 -5.41
N GLU A 83 -15.84 -18.84 -5.64
CA GLU A 83 -16.74 -18.12 -6.54
C GLU A 83 -17.10 -16.75 -5.97
N GLN A 84 -17.38 -16.68 -4.67
CA GLN A 84 -17.68 -15.42 -3.98
C GLN A 84 -16.54 -14.40 -4.06
N LEU A 85 -15.30 -14.88 -4.00
CA LEU A 85 -14.09 -14.05 -4.14
C LEU A 85 -13.72 -13.76 -5.62
N ASN A 86 -14.47 -14.30 -6.56
CA ASN A 86 -14.19 -14.19 -8.01
C ASN A 86 -12.80 -14.71 -8.42
N LEU A 87 -12.33 -15.76 -7.74
CA LEU A 87 -10.99 -16.34 -7.93
C LEU A 87 -10.98 -17.67 -8.71
N VAL A 88 -12.09 -18.04 -9.36
CA VAL A 88 -12.25 -19.34 -10.05
C VAL A 88 -11.18 -19.55 -11.11
N THR A 89 -10.92 -18.53 -11.92
CA THR A 89 -10.01 -18.61 -13.09
C THR A 89 -8.55 -18.27 -12.75
N GLN A 90 -8.27 -17.80 -11.54
CA GLN A 90 -6.96 -17.26 -11.15
C GLN A 90 -6.26 -18.19 -10.15
N ASN A 91 -5.77 -19.32 -10.64
CA ASN A 91 -5.20 -20.36 -9.78
C ASN A 91 -3.99 -19.90 -8.97
N GLU A 92 -3.03 -19.23 -9.59
CA GLU A 92 -1.78 -18.77 -8.95
C GLU A 92 -2.07 -17.73 -7.88
N LEU A 93 -2.95 -16.76 -8.17
CA LEU A 93 -3.37 -15.74 -7.21
C LEU A 93 -4.09 -16.40 -6.02
N ARG A 94 -4.98 -17.35 -6.30
CA ARG A 94 -5.72 -18.09 -5.27
C ARG A 94 -4.78 -18.84 -4.33
N VAL A 95 -3.81 -19.58 -4.88
CA VAL A 95 -2.81 -20.32 -4.11
C VAL A 95 -1.95 -19.37 -3.26
N SER A 96 -1.49 -18.27 -3.84
CA SER A 96 -0.70 -17.25 -3.11
C SER A 96 -1.50 -16.62 -1.98
N TYR A 97 -2.78 -16.34 -2.22
CA TYR A 97 -3.66 -15.76 -1.21
C TYR A 97 -3.95 -16.74 -0.06
N VAL A 98 -4.24 -17.98 -0.38
CA VAL A 98 -4.41 -19.06 0.62
C VAL A 98 -3.16 -19.22 1.48
N TYR A 99 -1.98 -19.17 0.87
CA TYR A 99 -0.73 -19.26 1.63
C TYR A 99 -0.55 -18.07 2.59
N MET A 100 -0.84 -16.86 2.14
CA MET A 100 -0.78 -15.68 3.00
C MET A 100 -1.77 -15.82 4.18
N LEU A 101 -3.01 -16.22 3.92
CA LEU A 101 -4.01 -16.39 4.96
C LEU A 101 -3.64 -17.49 5.94
N GLN A 102 -3.12 -18.62 5.46
CA GLN A 102 -2.66 -19.70 6.33
C GLN A 102 -1.48 -19.26 7.20
N TYR A 103 -0.53 -18.52 6.63
CA TYR A 103 0.58 -17.97 7.39
C TYR A 103 0.10 -17.06 8.52
N ILE A 104 -0.88 -16.19 8.24
CA ILE A 104 -1.48 -15.32 9.27
C ILE A 104 -2.23 -16.16 10.31
N TYR A 105 -2.97 -17.16 9.87
CA TYR A 105 -3.72 -18.07 10.76
C TYR A 105 -2.80 -18.77 11.77
N ASP A 106 -1.65 -19.25 11.31
CA ASP A 106 -0.67 -19.96 12.14
C ASP A 106 0.05 -19.04 13.13
N HIS A 107 0.15 -17.74 12.82
CA HIS A 107 0.89 -16.77 13.65
C HIS A 107 -0.01 -15.90 14.51
N LYS A 108 -1.12 -15.40 13.97
CA LYS A 108 -2.01 -14.46 14.69
C LYS A 108 -3.42 -14.46 14.10
N VAL A 109 -4.25 -15.38 14.58
CA VAL A 109 -5.64 -15.56 14.13
C VAL A 109 -6.51 -14.31 14.27
N ASP A 110 -6.26 -13.47 15.28
CA ASP A 110 -7.06 -12.28 15.53
C ASP A 110 -7.03 -11.26 14.38
N ILE A 111 -5.96 -11.23 13.57
CA ILE A 111 -5.86 -10.37 12.41
C ILE A 111 -6.91 -10.75 11.35
N LEU A 112 -7.21 -12.05 11.22
CA LEU A 112 -8.13 -12.55 10.20
C LEU A 112 -9.59 -12.18 10.45
N ARG A 113 -9.96 -11.85 11.70
CA ARG A 113 -11.35 -11.50 12.06
C ARG A 113 -11.86 -10.23 11.40
N ASN A 114 -10.94 -9.32 11.03
CA ASN A 114 -11.26 -8.00 10.47
C ASN A 114 -10.59 -7.81 9.09
N ILE A 115 -10.32 -8.89 8.37
CA ILE A 115 -9.75 -8.79 7.03
C ILE A 115 -10.88 -8.57 6.02
N ASP A 116 -10.74 -7.53 5.21
CA ASP A 116 -11.70 -7.24 4.15
C ASP A 116 -11.55 -8.22 2.97
N VAL A 117 -12.63 -8.34 2.21
CA VAL A 117 -12.61 -9.09 0.95
C VAL A 117 -11.59 -8.44 -0.01
N PRO A 118 -10.70 -9.24 -0.64
CA PRO A 118 -9.71 -8.70 -1.55
C PRO A 118 -10.36 -8.01 -2.75
N GLN A 119 -9.78 -6.88 -3.14
CA GLN A 119 -10.20 -6.13 -4.31
C GLN A 119 -9.16 -6.28 -5.43
N VAL A 120 -9.65 -6.46 -6.65
CA VAL A 120 -8.77 -6.42 -7.84
C VAL A 120 -8.47 -4.95 -8.13
N ILE A 121 -7.19 -4.61 -8.13
CA ILE A 121 -6.74 -3.28 -8.56
C ILE A 121 -6.56 -3.35 -10.08
N ASP A 122 -7.42 -2.63 -10.81
CA ASP A 122 -7.26 -2.44 -12.24
C ASP A 122 -6.62 -1.06 -12.49
N ASP A 123 -5.38 -1.08 -12.95
CA ASP A 123 -4.54 0.12 -13.02
C ASP A 123 -4.56 0.78 -14.40
N ILE A 124 -5.74 0.84 -15.04
CA ILE A 124 -5.92 1.42 -16.38
C ILE A 124 -5.64 2.94 -16.39
N HIS A 125 -5.77 3.60 -15.25
CA HIS A 125 -5.71 5.07 -15.15
C HIS A 125 -4.31 5.61 -14.80
N HIS A 126 -3.33 4.73 -14.59
CA HIS A 126 -1.99 5.13 -14.19
C HIS A 126 -0.92 4.75 -15.19
N LEU A 127 0.10 5.59 -15.31
CA LEU A 127 1.28 5.30 -16.11
C LEU A 127 2.12 4.22 -15.41
N THR A 128 2.40 3.14 -16.12
CA THR A 128 3.28 2.09 -15.61
C THR A 128 4.74 2.55 -15.71
N LEU A 129 5.34 2.83 -14.56
CA LEU A 129 6.78 3.06 -14.45
C LEU A 129 7.49 1.74 -14.17
N THR A 130 8.39 1.33 -15.06
CA THR A 130 9.23 0.15 -14.81
C THR A 130 10.15 0.39 -13.61
N SER A 131 10.57 -0.67 -12.92
CA SER A 131 11.48 -0.55 -11.77
C SER A 131 12.81 0.10 -12.17
N ASN A 132 13.26 -0.17 -13.39
CA ASN A 132 14.45 0.44 -13.95
C ASN A 132 14.28 1.96 -14.17
N SER A 133 13.13 2.39 -14.67
CA SER A 133 12.81 3.82 -14.81
C SER A 133 12.74 4.52 -13.46
N VAL A 134 12.08 3.93 -12.47
CA VAL A 134 12.01 4.48 -11.10
C VAL A 134 13.40 4.68 -10.50
N ARG A 135 14.31 3.71 -10.74
CA ARG A 135 15.69 3.76 -10.24
C ARG A 135 16.57 4.74 -11.02
N GLN A 136 16.50 4.75 -12.36
CA GLN A 136 17.32 5.63 -13.20
C GLN A 136 16.92 7.11 -13.04
N LEU A 137 15.63 7.38 -12.90
CA LEU A 137 15.10 8.72 -12.65
C LEU A 137 15.20 9.13 -11.18
N ASN A 138 15.62 8.23 -10.32
CA ASN A 138 15.74 8.46 -8.88
C ASN A 138 14.45 8.99 -8.27
N VAL A 139 13.32 8.39 -8.64
CA VAL A 139 11.98 8.86 -8.23
C VAL A 139 11.79 8.76 -6.72
N VAL A 140 12.17 7.63 -6.13
CA VAL A 140 12.18 7.40 -4.67
C VAL A 140 13.55 6.93 -4.24
N ASN A 141 13.93 7.18 -2.99
CA ASN A 141 15.22 6.79 -2.46
C ASN A 141 15.42 5.28 -2.58
N ASN A 142 16.34 4.87 -3.42
CA ASN A 142 16.92 3.53 -3.40
C ASN A 142 18.12 3.58 -2.48
N TYR A 143 18.18 2.66 -1.55
CA TYR A 143 19.07 2.60 -0.38
C TYR A 143 20.56 2.47 -0.65
N SER A 144 21.05 2.78 -1.82
CA SER A 144 22.45 2.67 -2.17
C SER A 144 23.16 4.03 -2.18
N TYR A 145 24.00 4.25 -1.21
CA TYR A 145 25.18 5.12 -1.19
C TYR A 145 25.09 6.60 -0.81
N TYR A 146 23.99 7.29 -0.89
CA TYR A 146 23.94 8.71 -0.51
C TYR A 146 22.85 8.99 0.53
N GLN A 147 23.21 9.64 1.62
CA GLN A 147 22.28 10.11 2.67
C GLN A 147 22.21 11.64 2.63
N GLY A 148 21.58 12.21 1.64
CA GLY A 148 21.42 13.66 1.50
C GLY A 148 19.96 14.10 1.33
N LYS A 149 19.67 15.36 1.61
CA LYS A 149 18.32 15.95 1.50
C LYS A 149 17.77 15.92 0.05
N HIS A 150 18.62 15.73 -0.95
CA HIS A 150 18.28 15.82 -2.37
C HIS A 150 18.55 14.52 -3.14
N GLU A 151 18.33 13.38 -2.51
CA GLU A 151 18.67 12.07 -3.07
C GLU A 151 17.69 11.58 -4.13
N SER A 152 16.45 12.03 -4.10
CA SER A 152 15.43 11.59 -5.04
C SER A 152 14.41 12.69 -5.29
N LEU A 153 13.62 12.53 -6.36
CA LEU A 153 12.50 13.41 -6.65
C LEU A 153 11.55 13.48 -5.44
N TYR A 154 11.26 12.34 -4.81
CA TYR A 154 10.46 12.28 -3.60
C TYR A 154 11.08 13.11 -2.47
N SER A 155 12.38 13.00 -2.20
CA SER A 155 13.03 13.75 -1.11
C SER A 155 13.04 15.26 -1.35
N ILE A 156 13.14 15.69 -2.60
CA ILE A 156 13.07 17.10 -2.99
C ILE A 156 11.65 17.66 -2.79
N CYS A 157 10.63 16.91 -3.24
CA CYS A 157 9.24 17.35 -3.19
C CYS A 157 8.60 17.16 -1.81
N ASN A 158 9.19 16.34 -0.92
CA ASN A 158 8.57 15.97 0.35
C ASN A 158 8.70 17.06 1.40
N GLU A 159 7.77 17.99 1.35
CA GLU A 159 7.55 19.00 2.36
C GLU A 159 6.32 18.70 3.24
N CYS A 160 5.82 17.46 3.21
CA CYS A 160 4.63 17.06 3.93
C CYS A 160 4.82 17.09 5.44
N GLY A 161 3.89 17.73 6.15
CA GLY A 161 3.91 17.88 7.60
C GLY A 161 3.51 16.62 8.37
N PHE A 162 2.80 15.65 7.76
CA PHE A 162 2.33 14.44 8.42
C PHE A 162 2.50 13.18 7.56
N MET A 163 2.43 12.00 8.21
CA MET A 163 2.79 10.74 7.57
C MET A 163 1.85 10.32 6.45
N GLY A 164 0.55 10.59 6.56
CA GLY A 164 -0.42 10.31 5.48
C GLY A 164 -0.09 11.08 4.20
N GLY A 165 0.26 12.36 4.31
CA GLY A 165 0.70 13.16 3.17
C GLY A 165 1.98 12.65 2.52
N LYS A 166 2.94 12.19 3.33
CA LYS A 166 4.18 11.57 2.82
C LYS A 166 3.89 10.29 2.03
N ARG A 167 2.97 9.46 2.51
CA ARG A 167 2.54 8.24 1.80
C ARG A 167 1.85 8.60 0.49
N LEU A 168 0.90 9.53 0.51
CA LEU A 168 0.18 9.97 -0.69
C LEU A 168 1.12 10.59 -1.74
N LEU A 169 2.10 11.40 -1.33
CA LEU A 169 3.10 11.95 -2.26
C LEU A 169 3.92 10.85 -2.91
N LYS A 170 4.38 9.88 -2.12
CA LYS A 170 5.13 8.73 -2.64
C LYS A 170 4.30 7.92 -3.64
N GLU A 171 3.03 7.67 -3.32
CA GLU A 171 2.08 7.01 -4.20
C GLU A 171 1.93 7.74 -5.52
N ARG A 172 1.64 9.04 -5.49
CA ARG A 172 1.46 9.86 -6.71
C ARG A 172 2.68 9.91 -7.61
N LEU A 173 3.88 9.80 -7.04
CA LEU A 173 5.12 9.74 -7.81
C LEU A 173 5.38 8.37 -8.42
N LEU A 174 4.99 7.29 -7.74
CA LEU A 174 5.15 5.92 -8.24
C LEU A 174 4.03 5.49 -9.19
N TYR A 175 2.84 6.08 -9.02
CA TYR A 175 1.63 5.83 -9.80
C TYR A 175 1.09 7.14 -10.42
N PRO A 176 1.80 7.73 -11.41
CA PRO A 176 1.34 8.94 -12.08
C PRO A 176 0.05 8.66 -12.85
N ILE A 177 -0.97 9.49 -12.66
CA ILE A 177 -2.23 9.36 -13.39
C ILE A 177 -2.06 9.86 -14.83
N ILE A 178 -2.84 9.24 -15.74
CA ILE A 178 -2.86 9.61 -17.17
C ILE A 178 -4.04 10.55 -17.46
N ASP A 179 -5.06 10.53 -16.63
CA ASP A 179 -6.27 11.33 -16.80
C ASP A 179 -5.96 12.83 -16.67
N THR A 180 -6.11 13.55 -17.79
CA THR A 180 -5.83 14.98 -17.90
C THR A 180 -6.85 15.83 -17.13
N ASP A 181 -8.10 15.37 -17.03
CA ASP A 181 -9.14 16.12 -16.33
C ASP A 181 -8.91 16.07 -14.82
N GLU A 182 -8.55 14.89 -14.32
CA GLU A 182 -8.17 14.74 -12.91
C GLU A 182 -6.87 15.49 -12.58
N LEU A 183 -5.89 15.50 -13.48
CA LEU A 183 -4.66 16.31 -13.30
C LEU A 183 -4.98 17.80 -13.25
N THR A 184 -5.84 18.28 -14.13
CA THR A 184 -6.26 19.68 -14.17
C THR A 184 -6.96 20.08 -12.86
N LYS A 185 -7.85 19.23 -12.35
CA LYS A 185 -8.47 19.44 -11.03
C LYS A 185 -7.44 19.51 -9.91
N ARG A 186 -6.44 18.64 -9.90
CA ARG A 186 -5.37 18.68 -8.89
C ARG A 186 -4.57 19.98 -8.97
N TYR A 187 -4.24 20.46 -10.16
CA TYR A 187 -3.52 21.72 -10.33
C TYR A 187 -4.38 22.93 -9.89
N THR A 188 -5.65 22.94 -10.23
CA THR A 188 -6.59 23.98 -9.78
C THR A 188 -6.66 24.03 -8.24
N LYS A 189 -6.72 22.86 -7.57
CA LYS A 189 -6.68 22.79 -6.09
C LYS A 189 -5.37 23.40 -5.53
N ILE A 190 -4.23 23.13 -6.18
CA ILE A 190 -2.96 23.70 -5.78
C ILE A 190 -2.96 25.22 -5.94
N GLU A 191 -3.47 25.75 -7.05
CA GLU A 191 -3.58 27.19 -7.30
C GLU A 191 -4.45 27.88 -6.24
N VAL A 192 -5.59 27.27 -5.89
CA VAL A 192 -6.44 27.78 -4.81
C VAL A 192 -5.69 27.80 -3.48
N CYS A 193 -4.97 26.72 -3.16
CA CYS A 193 -4.20 26.65 -1.93
C CYS A 193 -3.05 27.66 -1.85
N GLN A 194 -2.52 28.13 -2.99
CA GLN A 194 -1.47 29.15 -3.04
C GLN A 194 -2.01 30.56 -2.77
N LYS A 195 -3.31 30.80 -3.01
CA LYS A 195 -3.93 32.10 -2.71
C LYS A 195 -3.89 32.36 -1.21
N ASP A 196 -3.60 33.57 -0.84
CA ASP A 196 -3.57 34.07 0.54
C ASP A 196 -2.74 33.20 1.52
N GLU A 197 -1.74 32.47 0.98
CA GLU A 197 -0.88 31.57 1.75
C GLU A 197 -1.67 30.51 2.55
N PHE A 198 -2.86 30.14 2.07
CA PHE A 198 -3.76 29.20 2.74
C PHE A 198 -3.07 27.86 3.07
N TYR A 199 -2.22 27.37 2.16
CA TYR A 199 -1.43 26.16 2.38
C TYR A 199 -0.55 26.22 3.64
N GLN A 200 -0.05 27.41 4.04
CA GLN A 200 0.80 27.54 5.23
C GLN A 200 -0.02 27.36 6.52
N ARG A 201 -1.26 27.83 6.56
CA ARG A 201 -2.17 27.66 7.69
C ARG A 201 -2.53 26.19 7.87
N ILE A 202 -2.95 25.53 6.77
CA ILE A 202 -3.25 24.09 6.78
C ILE A 202 -2.02 23.29 7.19
N ARG A 203 -0.85 23.57 6.61
CA ARG A 203 0.40 22.87 6.92
C ARG A 203 0.75 22.94 8.41
N ARG A 204 0.54 24.06 9.06
CA ARG A 204 0.76 24.22 10.50
C ARG A 204 -0.12 23.28 11.32
N ASN A 205 -1.38 23.16 10.98
CA ASN A 205 -2.30 22.26 11.66
C ASN A 205 -1.97 20.78 11.34
N MET A 206 -1.74 20.46 10.07
CA MET A 206 -1.39 19.10 9.64
C MET A 206 -0.09 18.58 10.27
N SER A 207 0.89 19.44 10.55
CA SER A 207 2.14 19.05 11.22
C SER A 207 1.97 18.57 12.65
N LYS A 208 0.82 18.80 13.26
CA LYS A 208 0.45 18.33 14.61
C LYS A 208 -0.33 17.02 14.60
N ILE A 209 -0.68 16.54 13.43
CA ILE A 209 -1.41 15.27 13.26
C ILE A 209 -0.38 14.13 13.23
N HIS A 210 -0.51 13.23 14.18
CA HIS A 210 0.29 12.00 14.23
C HIS A 210 -0.16 10.98 13.18
N ASP A 211 0.54 9.86 13.07
CA ASP A 211 0.20 8.79 12.14
C ASP A 211 -1.09 8.07 12.59
N LEU A 212 -2.24 8.52 12.08
CA LEU A 212 -3.56 8.01 12.44
C LEU A 212 -3.71 6.52 12.09
N ASP A 213 -3.26 6.11 10.90
CA ASP A 213 -3.38 4.72 10.44
C ASP A 213 -2.63 3.77 11.38
N LYS A 214 -1.41 4.17 11.80
CA LYS A 214 -0.63 3.39 12.76
C LYS A 214 -1.33 3.29 14.11
N SER A 215 -1.87 4.41 14.60
CA SER A 215 -2.55 4.45 15.91
C SER A 215 -3.85 3.66 15.90
N LEU A 216 -4.66 3.79 14.83
CA LEU A 216 -5.90 3.03 14.67
C LEU A 216 -5.63 1.53 14.56
N ARG A 217 -4.59 1.13 13.82
CA ARG A 217 -4.19 -0.28 13.76
C ARG A 217 -3.77 -0.83 15.12
N LYS A 218 -2.96 -0.09 15.89
CA LYS A 218 -2.59 -0.49 17.25
C LYS A 218 -3.80 -0.60 18.17
N MET A 219 -4.77 0.32 18.03
CA MET A 219 -6.01 0.27 18.77
C MET A 219 -6.84 -0.98 18.44
N GLY A 220 -7.00 -1.30 17.15
CA GLY A 220 -7.70 -2.51 16.71
C GLY A 220 -7.04 -3.81 17.20
N LEU A 221 -5.72 -3.80 17.42
CA LEU A 221 -4.96 -4.92 17.96
C LEU A 221 -4.92 -4.93 19.51
N GLY A 222 -5.53 -3.96 20.19
CA GLY A 222 -5.45 -3.81 21.64
C GLY A 222 -4.05 -3.49 22.16
N MET A 223 -3.16 -2.92 21.33
CA MET A 223 -1.75 -2.65 21.63
C MET A 223 -1.44 -1.15 21.76
N ILE A 224 -2.46 -0.30 21.80
CA ILE A 224 -2.27 1.13 21.94
C ILE A 224 -1.91 1.49 23.39
N GLU A 225 -0.88 2.30 23.55
CA GLU A 225 -0.48 2.81 24.86
C GLU A 225 -1.32 4.05 25.25
N PRO A 226 -1.51 4.34 26.56
CA PRO A 226 -2.28 5.52 27.00
C PRO A 226 -1.77 6.84 26.42
N GLY A 227 -0.45 6.99 26.28
CA GLY A 227 0.17 8.18 25.67
C GLY A 227 -0.15 8.31 24.17
N GLU A 228 -0.14 7.20 23.44
CA GLU A 228 -0.52 7.16 22.01
C GLU A 228 -2.02 7.45 21.81
N PHE A 229 -2.87 7.01 22.74
CA PHE A 229 -4.29 7.33 22.72
C PHE A 229 -4.56 8.83 22.93
N LEU A 230 -3.81 9.47 23.82
CA LEU A 230 -3.88 10.92 23.98
C LEU A 230 -3.41 11.66 22.72
N GLN A 231 -2.33 11.19 22.07
CA GLN A 231 -1.87 11.75 20.80
C GLN A 231 -2.91 11.59 19.69
N LEU A 232 -3.64 10.47 19.67
CA LEU A 232 -4.76 10.25 18.74
C LEU A 232 -5.85 11.30 18.95
N LYS A 233 -6.28 11.54 20.20
CA LYS A 233 -7.25 12.59 20.54
C LYS A 233 -6.80 13.97 20.04
N VAL A 234 -5.57 14.35 20.35
CA VAL A 234 -5.00 15.64 19.89
C VAL A 234 -4.98 15.73 18.37
N SER A 235 -4.64 14.63 17.69
CA SER A 235 -4.64 14.58 16.23
C SER A 235 -6.02 14.86 15.65
N TYR A 236 -7.09 14.29 16.21
CA TYR A 236 -8.46 14.55 15.78
C TYR A 236 -8.89 16.01 16.02
N GLU A 237 -8.43 16.66 17.10
CA GLU A 237 -8.68 18.08 17.32
C GLU A 237 -8.05 18.94 16.19
N PHE A 238 -6.84 18.58 15.73
CA PHE A 238 -6.21 19.27 14.60
C PHE A 238 -6.86 18.93 13.26
N VAL A 239 -7.34 17.68 13.05
CA VAL A 239 -8.15 17.34 11.88
C VAL A 239 -9.39 18.22 11.81
N ASN A 240 -10.13 18.38 12.91
CA ASN A 240 -11.31 19.25 12.96
C ASN A 240 -10.97 20.71 12.63
N ARG A 241 -9.82 21.21 13.07
CA ARG A 241 -9.35 22.57 12.69
C ARG A 241 -9.06 22.68 11.20
N VAL A 242 -8.41 21.67 10.62
CA VAL A 242 -8.18 21.62 9.16
C VAL A 242 -9.49 21.62 8.39
N LEU A 243 -10.48 20.82 8.83
CA LEU A 243 -11.81 20.79 8.21
C LEU A 243 -12.51 22.15 8.30
N ALA A 244 -12.50 22.80 9.47
CA ALA A 244 -13.09 24.12 9.64
C ALA A 244 -12.40 25.21 8.75
N GLU A 245 -11.09 25.07 8.51
CA GLU A 245 -10.41 25.96 7.55
C GLU A 245 -10.78 25.64 6.10
N LEU A 246 -10.99 24.38 5.75
CA LEU A 246 -11.44 23.97 4.41
C LEU A 246 -12.87 24.44 4.12
N ASP A 247 -13.75 24.49 5.13
CA ASP A 247 -15.12 25.02 4.99
C ASP A 247 -15.14 26.49 4.54
N SER A 248 -14.09 27.24 4.84
CA SER A 248 -13.92 28.62 4.34
C SER A 248 -13.55 28.71 2.85
N HIS A 249 -13.23 27.56 2.22
CA HIS A 249 -12.83 27.46 0.82
C HIS A 249 -13.66 26.37 0.10
N PRO A 250 -14.97 26.61 -0.12
CA PRO A 250 -15.89 25.60 -0.68
C PRO A 250 -15.46 25.12 -2.09
N GLU A 251 -14.72 25.91 -2.81
CA GLU A 251 -14.12 25.57 -4.10
C GLU A 251 -13.19 24.35 -4.05
N LEU A 252 -12.54 24.10 -2.91
CA LEU A 252 -11.68 22.92 -2.73
C LEU A 252 -12.47 21.62 -2.50
N LEU A 253 -13.71 21.75 -2.02
CA LEU A 253 -14.59 20.61 -1.75
C LEU A 253 -15.43 20.23 -2.98
N GLN A 254 -15.63 21.14 -3.93
CA GLN A 254 -16.42 20.93 -5.13
C GLN A 254 -15.61 20.42 -6.34
N LEU A 255 -14.31 20.55 -6.32
CA LEU A 255 -13.36 20.05 -7.31
C LEU A 255 -12.97 18.58 -7.03
#